data_5cf833eeb7eda0aaec2e3e618cfde3c7
#
_entry.id   5cf833eeb7eda0aaec2e3e618cfde3c7
#
_cell.length_a   1.000
_cell.length_b   1.000
_cell.length_c   1.000
_cell.angle_alpha   90.00
_cell.angle_beta   90.00
_cell.angle_gamma   90.00
#
_symmetry.space_group_name_H-M   'P 1'
#
loop_
_entity.id
_entity.type
_entity.pdbx_description
1 polymer ?
#
loop_
_entity_poly.entity_id
_entity_poly.type
_entity_poly.pdbx_seq_one_letter_code
_entity_poly.pdbx_strand_id
1 'polypeptide(L)'
;SKDNVFKYVNATDARMVAKGAKGIVLFGTQNEWVNYYAYMVNKVAKEVGVKEIYYYDFTKNRKDNNGTYEDIVKTLSNYVTYNDKGVAEIYAPTLLVVSNDEVLLFDSETSFVKGEITPSTYWNSTKEDAKENELREAFIKYLNK
;
A
#
# COMPACT_ATOMS: atom_id res chain seq x y z
N SER A 1 0.52 16.44 -6.96
CA SER A 1 1.37 16.83 -8.09
C SER A 1 0.92 16.12 -9.35
N LYS A 2 0.96 16.83 -10.45
CA LYS A 2 0.62 16.25 -11.75
C LYS A 2 1.61 15.18 -12.19
N ASP A 3 2.77 15.15 -11.57
CA ASP A 3 3.84 14.23 -11.93
C ASP A 3 3.87 12.97 -11.10
N ASN A 4 2.93 12.80 -10.16
CA ASN A 4 2.94 11.59 -9.37
C ASN A 4 2.27 10.44 -10.13
N VAL A 5 2.59 9.22 -9.72
CA VAL A 5 2.11 8.00 -10.36
C VAL A 5 0.74 7.57 -9.86
N PHE A 6 0.17 8.27 -8.88
CA PHE A 6 -1.06 7.82 -8.21
C PHE A 6 -2.31 8.18 -9.00
N LYS A 7 -3.19 7.19 -9.11
CA LYS A 7 -4.53 7.35 -9.64
C LYS A 7 -5.51 6.98 -8.51
N TYR A 8 -6.36 7.92 -8.11
CA TYR A 8 -7.34 7.65 -7.08
C TYR A 8 -8.43 6.73 -7.61
N VAL A 9 -8.71 5.66 -6.89
CA VAL A 9 -9.65 4.61 -7.29
C VAL A 9 -10.60 4.27 -6.15
N ASN A 10 -11.66 3.54 -6.48
CA ASN A 10 -12.59 3.01 -5.49
C ASN A 10 -12.23 1.58 -5.10
N ALA A 11 -13.02 1.00 -4.20
CA ALA A 11 -12.79 -0.36 -3.71
C ALA A 11 -12.83 -1.42 -4.81
N THR A 12 -13.64 -1.22 -5.85
CA THR A 12 -13.78 -2.19 -6.94
C THR A 12 -12.46 -2.41 -7.67
N ASP A 13 -11.76 -1.31 -7.99
CA ASP A 13 -10.46 -1.42 -8.66
C ASP A 13 -9.41 -2.06 -7.77
N ALA A 14 -9.39 -1.68 -6.49
CA ALA A 14 -8.46 -2.27 -5.52
C ALA A 14 -8.72 -3.77 -5.36
N ARG A 15 -10.00 -4.18 -5.36
CA ARG A 15 -10.36 -5.59 -5.24
C ARG A 15 -9.87 -6.41 -6.43
N MET A 16 -9.92 -5.85 -7.63
CA MET A 16 -9.41 -6.56 -8.82
C MET A 16 -7.94 -6.95 -8.63
N VAL A 17 -7.14 -6.02 -8.13
CA VAL A 17 -5.73 -6.30 -7.87
C VAL A 17 -5.57 -7.32 -6.74
N ALA A 18 -6.32 -7.16 -5.66
CA ALA A 18 -6.26 -8.11 -4.54
C ALA A 18 -6.57 -9.53 -4.99
N LYS A 19 -7.43 -9.69 -5.99
CA LYS A 19 -7.83 -11.01 -6.52
C LYS A 19 -6.92 -11.51 -7.66
N GLY A 20 -5.79 -10.84 -7.90
CA GLY A 20 -4.77 -11.37 -8.80
C GLY A 20 -4.52 -10.58 -10.07
N ALA A 21 -5.32 -9.57 -10.38
CA ALA A 21 -5.06 -8.73 -11.55
C ALA A 21 -3.75 -7.98 -11.37
N LYS A 22 -3.01 -7.82 -12.46
CA LYS A 22 -1.75 -7.08 -12.41
C LYS A 22 -2.00 -5.64 -12.00
N GLY A 23 -1.36 -5.21 -10.92
CA GLY A 23 -1.51 -3.85 -10.44
C GLY A 23 -0.79 -3.61 -9.14
N ILE A 24 -0.76 -2.34 -8.75
CA ILE A 24 -0.17 -1.88 -7.50
C ILE A 24 -1.21 -1.01 -6.82
N VAL A 25 -1.47 -1.26 -5.54
CA VAL A 25 -2.44 -0.49 -4.76
C VAL A 25 -1.77 0.04 -3.50
N LEU A 26 -1.86 1.36 -3.30
CA LEU A 26 -1.52 1.97 -2.02
C LEU A 26 -2.82 2.19 -1.25
N PHE A 27 -2.96 1.46 -0.16
CA PHE A 27 -4.08 1.66 0.77
C PHE A 27 -3.71 2.82 1.67
N GLY A 28 -4.43 3.92 1.54
CA GLY A 28 -4.09 5.15 2.21
C GLY A 28 -5.23 5.80 2.96
N THR A 29 -4.90 6.86 3.61
CA THR A 29 -5.81 7.80 4.23
C THR A 29 -5.07 9.12 4.34
N GLN A 30 -5.73 10.16 4.86
CA GLN A 30 -5.08 11.46 4.96
C GLN A 30 -4.35 11.59 6.31
N ASN A 31 -3.07 11.23 6.31
CA ASN A 31 -2.19 11.47 7.45
C ASN A 31 -0.73 11.58 6.98
N GLU A 32 0.11 12.09 7.87
CA GLU A 32 1.52 12.35 7.50
C GLU A 32 2.33 11.08 7.27
N TRP A 33 1.96 9.95 7.90
CA TRP A 33 2.64 8.67 7.68
C TRP A 33 2.39 8.17 6.25
N VAL A 34 1.16 8.29 5.79
CA VAL A 34 0.81 7.93 4.42
C VAL A 34 1.52 8.85 3.44
N ASN A 35 1.54 10.15 3.73
CA ASN A 35 2.16 11.13 2.84
C ASN A 35 3.65 10.86 2.66
N TYR A 36 4.36 10.56 3.75
CA TYR A 36 5.78 10.27 3.69
C TYR A 36 6.05 8.99 2.89
N TYR A 37 5.28 7.95 3.18
CA TYR A 37 5.41 6.68 2.49
C TYR A 37 5.10 6.83 1.00
N ALA A 38 4.03 7.55 0.68
CA ALA A 38 3.65 7.81 -0.72
C ALA A 38 4.76 8.55 -1.48
N TYR A 39 5.45 9.47 -0.80
CA TYR A 39 6.59 10.17 -1.40
C TYR A 39 7.67 9.18 -1.81
N MET A 40 8.05 8.24 -0.94
CA MET A 40 9.05 7.22 -1.26
C MET A 40 8.58 6.31 -2.39
N VAL A 41 7.33 5.88 -2.34
CA VAL A 41 6.74 5.01 -3.37
C VAL A 41 6.78 5.71 -4.74
N ASN A 42 6.35 6.96 -4.79
CA ASN A 42 6.34 7.73 -6.03
C ASN A 42 7.75 7.90 -6.61
N LYS A 43 8.71 8.23 -5.74
CA LYS A 43 10.10 8.42 -6.14
C LYS A 43 10.66 7.17 -6.81
N VAL A 44 10.51 6.01 -6.16
CA VAL A 44 11.04 4.75 -6.68
C VAL A 44 10.27 4.31 -7.93
N ALA A 45 8.95 4.47 -7.94
CA ALA A 45 8.14 4.13 -9.11
C ALA A 45 8.61 4.89 -10.35
N LYS A 46 8.82 6.19 -10.22
CA LYS A 46 9.32 7.02 -11.34
C LYS A 46 10.72 6.60 -11.74
N GLU A 47 11.57 6.30 -10.79
CA GLU A 47 12.95 5.87 -11.06
C GLU A 47 13.00 4.62 -11.93
N VAL A 48 12.15 3.63 -11.68
CA VAL A 48 12.19 2.34 -12.38
C VAL A 48 11.19 2.23 -13.52
N GLY A 49 10.32 3.20 -13.70
CA GLY A 49 9.40 3.23 -14.84
C GLY A 49 8.00 2.68 -14.57
N VAL A 50 7.59 2.57 -13.33
CA VAL A 50 6.19 2.26 -13.00
C VAL A 50 5.36 3.51 -13.26
N LYS A 51 4.36 3.38 -14.13
CA LYS A 51 3.58 4.54 -14.61
C LYS A 51 2.35 4.84 -13.78
N GLU A 52 1.78 3.84 -13.13
CA GLU A 52 0.50 4.01 -12.44
C GLU A 52 0.43 3.13 -11.20
N ILE A 53 0.03 3.74 -10.09
CA ILE A 53 -0.25 3.06 -8.84
C ILE A 53 -1.64 3.52 -8.39
N TYR A 54 -2.52 2.59 -8.08
CA TYR A 54 -3.83 2.92 -7.55
C TYR A 54 -3.70 3.40 -6.11
N TYR A 55 -4.31 4.55 -5.83
CA TYR A 55 -4.42 5.07 -4.48
C TYR A 55 -5.86 4.86 -4.02
N TYR A 56 -6.04 4.02 -3.02
CA TYR A 56 -7.36 3.69 -2.49
C TYR A 56 -7.45 4.14 -1.03
N ASP A 57 -8.24 5.20 -0.80
CA ASP A 57 -8.55 5.63 0.56
C ASP A 57 -9.72 4.80 1.06
N PHE A 58 -9.43 3.86 1.95
CA PHE A 58 -10.42 2.89 2.42
C PHE A 58 -11.16 3.34 3.68
N THR A 59 -10.87 4.52 4.18
CA THR A 59 -11.37 5.00 5.48
C THR A 59 -12.91 4.94 5.58
N LYS A 60 -13.58 5.48 4.57
CA LYS A 60 -15.04 5.49 4.55
C LYS A 60 -15.61 4.08 4.42
N ASN A 61 -15.04 3.29 3.53
CA ASN A 61 -15.51 1.92 3.29
C ASN A 61 -15.36 1.06 4.56
N ARG A 62 -14.26 1.20 5.29
CA ARG A 62 -14.06 0.47 6.54
C ARG A 62 -15.09 0.90 7.59
N LYS A 63 -15.33 2.20 7.73
CA LYS A 63 -16.30 2.75 8.66
C LYS A 63 -17.71 2.23 8.37
N ASP A 64 -18.08 2.17 7.10
CA ASP A 64 -19.42 1.77 6.66
C ASP A 64 -19.59 0.27 6.49
N ASN A 65 -18.57 -0.52 6.81
CA ASN A 65 -18.57 -1.98 6.61
C ASN A 65 -18.93 -2.34 5.16
N ASN A 66 -18.35 -1.62 4.21
CA ASN A 66 -18.60 -1.83 2.79
C ASN A 66 -18.21 -3.25 2.37
N GLY A 67 -19.10 -3.95 1.67
CA GLY A 67 -18.88 -5.35 1.29
C GLY A 67 -17.70 -5.58 0.39
N THR A 68 -17.41 -4.64 -0.51
CA THR A 68 -16.25 -4.74 -1.40
C THR A 68 -14.95 -4.62 -0.60
N TYR A 69 -14.90 -3.67 0.34
CA TYR A 69 -13.75 -3.54 1.23
C TYR A 69 -13.55 -4.81 2.07
N GLU A 70 -14.64 -5.35 2.63
CA GLU A 70 -14.55 -6.57 3.43
C GLU A 70 -14.04 -7.75 2.61
N ASP A 71 -14.46 -7.84 1.34
CA ASP A 71 -13.98 -8.89 0.44
C ASP A 71 -12.47 -8.75 0.16
N ILE A 72 -11.97 -7.52 0.03
CA ILE A 72 -10.53 -7.27 -0.11
C ILE A 72 -9.79 -7.81 1.11
N VAL A 73 -10.25 -7.46 2.32
CA VAL A 73 -9.62 -7.90 3.56
C VAL A 73 -9.61 -9.43 3.66
N LYS A 74 -10.73 -10.07 3.32
CA LYS A 74 -10.86 -11.52 3.33
C LYS A 74 -9.91 -12.16 2.32
N THR A 75 -9.82 -11.60 1.12
CA THR A 75 -8.94 -12.10 0.07
C THR A 75 -7.47 -12.04 0.52
N LEU A 76 -7.11 -10.99 1.27
CA LEU A 76 -5.74 -10.76 1.75
C LEU A 76 -5.53 -11.28 3.17
N SER A 77 -6.36 -12.23 3.63
CA SER A 77 -6.35 -12.69 5.02
C SER A 77 -5.01 -13.23 5.52
N ASN A 78 -4.17 -13.75 4.62
CA ASN A 78 -2.85 -14.26 4.99
C ASN A 78 -1.81 -13.16 5.21
N TYR A 79 -2.14 -11.92 4.86
CA TYR A 79 -1.20 -10.79 4.91
C TYR A 79 -1.62 -9.71 5.90
N VAL A 80 -2.92 -9.53 6.11
CA VAL A 80 -3.45 -8.42 6.92
C VAL A 80 -3.22 -8.63 8.41
N THR A 81 -3.31 -7.53 9.17
CA THR A 81 -3.18 -7.54 10.61
C THR A 81 -4.52 -7.88 11.26
N TYR A 82 -4.47 -8.57 12.39
CA TYR A 82 -5.67 -8.87 13.17
C TYR A 82 -5.64 -8.05 14.46
N ASN A 83 -6.76 -7.41 14.79
CA ASN A 83 -6.87 -6.62 16.02
C ASN A 83 -7.07 -7.54 17.25
N ASP A 84 -7.19 -6.94 18.43
CA ASP A 84 -7.33 -7.68 19.70
C ASP A 84 -8.56 -8.57 19.75
N LYS A 85 -9.55 -8.29 18.91
CA LYS A 85 -10.79 -9.07 18.83
C LYS A 85 -10.73 -10.15 17.76
N GLY A 86 -9.56 -10.34 17.13
CA GLY A 86 -9.39 -11.30 16.06
C GLY A 86 -9.99 -10.87 14.73
N VAL A 87 -10.29 -9.60 14.55
CA VAL A 87 -10.85 -9.07 13.30
C VAL A 87 -9.73 -8.59 12.40
N ALA A 88 -9.75 -9.05 11.15
CA ALA A 88 -8.77 -8.66 10.15
C ALA A 88 -8.99 -7.22 9.69
N GLU A 89 -7.93 -6.44 9.58
CA GLU A 89 -8.00 -5.05 9.16
C GLU A 89 -6.81 -4.69 8.29
N ILE A 90 -7.03 -3.75 7.35
CA ILE A 90 -5.95 -3.10 6.61
C ILE A 90 -5.70 -1.76 7.28
N TYR A 91 -4.42 -1.46 7.50
CA TYR A 91 -4.00 -0.17 8.04
C TYR A 91 -3.26 0.64 6.97
N ALA A 92 -3.26 1.95 7.11
CA ALA A 92 -2.59 2.85 6.18
C ALA A 92 -1.25 3.32 6.78
N PRO A 93 -0.20 3.41 5.99
CA PRO A 93 -0.12 2.97 4.59
C PRO A 93 0.16 1.47 4.46
N THR A 94 -0.42 0.86 3.45
CA THR A 94 -0.09 -0.52 3.04
C THR A 94 0.04 -0.53 1.52
N LEU A 95 1.10 -1.13 1.01
CA LEU A 95 1.33 -1.27 -0.42
C LEU A 95 1.20 -2.73 -0.84
N LEU A 96 0.36 -2.95 -1.84
CA LEU A 96 0.14 -4.27 -2.42
C LEU A 96 0.62 -4.27 -3.87
N VAL A 97 1.52 -5.18 -4.21
CA VAL A 97 2.02 -5.35 -5.58
C VAL A 97 1.67 -6.75 -6.02
N VAL A 98 0.91 -6.87 -7.11
CA VAL A 98 0.41 -8.15 -7.61
C VAL A 98 0.66 -8.29 -9.11
N SER A 99 1.05 -9.48 -9.53
CA SER A 99 1.16 -9.82 -10.95
C SER A 99 0.90 -11.31 -11.13
N ASN A 100 0.04 -11.66 -12.10
CA ASN A 100 -0.27 -13.06 -12.45
C ASN A 100 -0.68 -13.90 -11.24
N ASP A 101 -1.64 -13.39 -10.48
CA ASP A 101 -2.18 -14.04 -9.27
C ASP A 101 -1.16 -14.21 -8.13
N GLU A 102 0.00 -13.59 -8.24
CA GLU A 102 1.05 -13.66 -7.23
C GLU A 102 1.20 -12.32 -6.52
N VAL A 103 1.21 -12.34 -5.18
CA VAL A 103 1.53 -11.17 -4.37
C VAL A 103 3.04 -11.03 -4.32
N LEU A 104 3.56 -10.01 -4.99
CA LEU A 104 4.99 -9.73 -5.02
C LEU A 104 5.45 -8.95 -3.79
N LEU A 105 4.56 -8.15 -3.22
CA LEU A 105 4.83 -7.37 -2.02
C LEU A 105 3.53 -7.04 -1.31
N PHE A 106 3.51 -7.21 0.00
CA PHE A 106 2.50 -6.66 0.90
C PHE A 106 3.26 -5.98 2.03
N ASP A 107 3.35 -4.65 1.98
CA ASP A 107 4.16 -3.87 2.91
C ASP A 107 3.27 -2.92 3.70
N SER A 108 3.14 -3.16 4.99
CA SER A 108 2.34 -2.32 5.88
C SER A 108 3.27 -1.51 6.79
N GLU A 109 3.27 -0.19 6.60
CA GLU A 109 4.14 0.74 7.33
C GLU A 109 3.33 1.69 8.21
N THR A 110 2.35 1.14 8.89
CA THR A 110 1.48 1.92 9.75
C THR A 110 2.24 2.49 10.97
N SER A 111 1.81 3.69 11.40
CA SER A 111 2.34 4.32 12.61
C SER A 111 2.02 3.53 13.88
N PHE A 112 1.03 2.66 13.84
CA PHE A 112 0.56 1.91 15.00
C PHE A 112 1.66 1.17 15.74
N VAL A 113 2.63 0.63 15.01
CA VAL A 113 3.71 -0.16 15.60
C VAL A 113 5.01 0.64 15.78
N LYS A 114 5.00 1.94 15.49
CA LYS A 114 6.21 2.77 15.49
C LYS A 114 6.36 3.66 16.72
N GLY A 115 5.35 3.65 17.60
CA GLY A 115 5.38 4.46 18.82
C GLY A 115 5.11 5.94 18.56
N GLU A 116 5.40 6.79 19.57
CA GLU A 116 5.16 8.22 19.50
C GLU A 116 6.35 8.93 18.85
N ILE A 117 6.41 8.87 17.53
CA ILE A 117 7.50 9.42 16.73
C ILE A 117 6.91 10.00 15.44
N THR A 118 7.55 11.05 14.91
CA THR A 118 7.10 11.62 13.62
C THR A 118 7.66 10.81 12.45
N PRO A 119 6.98 10.84 11.28
CA PRO A 119 7.50 10.16 10.10
C PRO A 119 8.91 10.59 9.72
N SER A 120 9.20 11.89 9.75
CA SER A 120 10.50 12.40 9.35
C SER A 120 11.62 11.93 10.30
N THR A 121 11.31 11.69 11.57
CA THR A 121 12.28 11.16 12.53
C THR A 121 12.44 9.65 12.36
N TYR A 122 11.33 8.95 12.21
CA TYR A 122 11.36 7.50 12.01
C TYR A 122 12.12 7.14 10.74
N TRP A 123 11.78 7.79 9.61
CA TRP A 123 12.40 7.53 8.32
C TRP A 123 13.74 8.25 8.20
N ASN A 124 14.72 7.83 9.01
CA ASN A 124 16.08 8.31 8.86
C ASN A 124 16.67 7.76 7.55
N SER A 125 17.86 8.23 7.17
CA SER A 125 18.46 7.86 5.89
C SER A 125 18.64 6.34 5.73
N THR A 126 19.01 5.64 6.80
CA THR A 126 19.21 4.18 6.76
C THR A 126 17.90 3.45 6.47
N LYS A 127 16.83 3.81 7.19
CA LYS A 127 15.52 3.18 7.00
C LYS A 127 14.91 3.53 5.66
N GLU A 128 15.05 4.78 5.24
CA GLU A 128 14.55 5.26 3.96
C GLU A 128 15.23 4.51 2.81
N ASP A 129 16.56 4.40 2.84
CA ASP A 129 17.31 3.68 1.82
C ASP A 129 16.90 2.21 1.76
N ALA A 130 16.74 1.57 2.91
CA ALA A 130 16.33 0.16 2.97
C ALA A 130 14.92 -0.03 2.37
N LYS A 131 13.98 0.88 2.71
CA LYS A 131 12.64 0.81 2.17
C LYS A 131 12.63 1.06 0.66
N GLU A 132 13.39 2.04 0.21
CA GLU A 132 13.47 2.32 -1.23
C GLU A 132 14.03 1.13 -2.00
N ASN A 133 15.02 0.42 -1.45
CA ASN A 133 15.56 -0.77 -2.07
C ASN A 133 14.51 -1.90 -2.14
N GLU A 134 13.75 -2.08 -1.09
CA GLU A 134 12.66 -3.08 -1.06
C GLU A 134 11.61 -2.78 -2.12
N LEU A 135 11.20 -1.52 -2.22
CA LEU A 135 10.22 -1.07 -3.22
C LEU A 135 10.78 -1.27 -4.64
N ARG A 136 12.03 -0.91 -4.84
CA ARG A 136 12.68 -1.03 -6.14
C ARG A 136 12.70 -2.49 -6.61
N GLU A 137 13.06 -3.41 -5.75
CA GLU A 137 13.07 -4.84 -6.09
C GLU A 137 11.68 -5.32 -6.47
N ALA A 138 10.65 -4.95 -5.70
CA ALA A 138 9.28 -5.36 -5.98
C ALA A 138 8.78 -4.78 -7.31
N PHE A 139 9.07 -3.50 -7.57
CA PHE A 139 8.63 -2.84 -8.80
C PHE A 139 9.33 -3.40 -10.02
N ILE A 140 10.61 -3.72 -9.92
CA ILE A 140 11.35 -4.34 -11.03
C ILE A 140 10.75 -5.72 -11.35
N LYS A 141 10.47 -6.53 -10.34
CA LYS A 141 9.79 -7.82 -10.56
C LYS A 141 8.43 -7.62 -11.23
N TYR A 142 7.67 -6.64 -10.76
CA TYR A 142 6.37 -6.32 -11.32
C TYR A 142 6.47 -5.96 -12.80
N LEU A 143 7.45 -5.14 -13.17
CA LEU A 143 7.64 -4.72 -14.56
C LEU A 143 8.07 -5.86 -15.47
N ASN A 144 8.73 -6.88 -14.92
CA ASN A 144 9.29 -7.99 -15.69
C ASN A 144 8.37 -9.22 -15.75
N LYS A 145 7.16 -9.12 -15.22
CA LYS A 145 6.23 -10.24 -15.23
C LYS A 145 5.05 -10.06 -16.22
#